data_87a711185c773baa5d4c3da16d4cfb05
#
_entry.id   87a711185c773baa5d4c3da16d4cfb05
#
_cell.length_a   1.000
_cell.length_b   1.000
_cell.length_c   1.000
_cell.angle_alpha   90.00
_cell.angle_beta   90.00
_cell.angle_gamma   90.00
#
_symmetry.space_group_name_H-M   'P 1'
#
loop_
_entity.id
_entity.type
_entity.pdbx_description
1 polymer ?
#
loop_
_entity_poly.entity_id
_entity_poly.type
_entity_poly.pdbx_seq_one_letter_code
_entity_poly.pdbx_strand_id
1 'polypeptide(L)'
;MKATKLAVITGASRGIGRAISKQLAMHNWRCLLIGRDSEKLKQVIAGLSGEHDYLALDITAEDAATQIARKAATMGGVDLLVNNAGINTMAGFAEILPTDLKKQMETNLLAPMLVSQACLPQLISSHGTIVNVGSAFGAIGFPYQSSYCASKFGLRGFTEALTRELDNQVAVKYLAPRATTTEMNDDRATAVNLALGNQMDSPEVVAQAFMKLLHSNTKRAAIGFPERFFARLNGLLPELVDNALIKKVKTIQTIFSTKESLR
;
A
#
# COMPACT_ATOMS: atom_id res chain seq x y z
N MET A 1 25.36 -17.69 14.66
CA MET A 1 24.32 -16.65 14.91
C MET A 1 23.40 -16.64 13.69
N LYS A 2 22.08 -16.65 13.87
CA LYS A 2 21.11 -16.57 12.76
C LYS A 2 21.27 -15.19 12.13
N ALA A 3 21.50 -15.10 10.81
CA ALA A 3 21.64 -13.82 10.13
C ALA A 3 20.38 -12.98 10.35
N THR A 4 20.54 -11.66 10.56
CA THR A 4 19.42 -10.73 10.73
C THR A 4 18.62 -10.66 9.43
N LYS A 5 17.33 -10.89 9.49
CA LYS A 5 16.43 -10.87 8.33
C LYS A 5 16.34 -9.51 7.69
N LEU A 6 16.28 -9.46 6.35
CA LEU A 6 16.15 -8.22 5.57
C LEU A 6 14.71 -8.02 5.09
N ALA A 7 14.17 -6.83 5.39
CA ALA A 7 12.91 -6.32 4.85
C ALA A 7 13.19 -5.23 3.82
N VAL A 8 12.60 -5.34 2.63
CA VAL A 8 12.56 -4.28 1.61
C VAL A 8 11.20 -3.61 1.69
N ILE A 9 11.15 -2.28 1.91
CA ILE A 9 9.90 -1.54 2.09
C ILE A 9 9.82 -0.41 1.05
N THR A 10 8.84 -0.48 0.15
CA THR A 10 8.59 0.60 -0.81
C THR A 10 7.71 1.70 -0.22
N GLY A 11 7.94 2.96 -0.61
CA GLY A 11 7.23 4.10 -0.05
C GLY A 11 7.52 4.34 1.44
N ALA A 12 8.76 4.07 1.87
CA ALA A 12 9.16 4.07 3.27
C ALA A 12 9.44 5.46 3.86
N SER A 13 9.49 6.52 3.05
CA SER A 13 9.86 7.87 3.49
C SER A 13 8.81 8.55 4.38
N ARG A 14 7.55 8.06 4.42
CA ARG A 14 6.43 8.68 5.15
C ARG A 14 5.30 7.71 5.45
N GLY A 15 4.31 8.16 6.21
CA GLY A 15 3.05 7.48 6.45
C GLY A 15 3.20 6.03 6.90
N ILE A 16 2.42 5.14 6.28
CA ILE A 16 2.37 3.70 6.61
C ILE A 16 3.74 3.04 6.45
N GLY A 17 4.47 3.32 5.36
CA GLY A 17 5.77 2.70 5.10
C GLY A 17 6.79 3.04 6.19
N ARG A 18 6.85 4.30 6.63
CA ARG A 18 7.70 4.73 7.75
C ARG A 18 7.31 4.02 9.05
N ALA A 19 6.02 3.93 9.35
CA ALA A 19 5.54 3.27 10.57
C ALA A 19 5.84 1.76 10.56
N ILE A 20 5.69 1.07 9.41
CA ILE A 20 6.08 -0.34 9.24
C ILE A 20 7.59 -0.52 9.43
N SER A 21 8.42 0.35 8.83
CA SER A 21 9.88 0.31 8.99
C SER A 21 10.30 0.41 10.46
N LYS A 22 9.66 1.32 11.22
CA LYS A 22 9.90 1.46 12.66
C LYS A 22 9.53 0.18 13.43
N GLN A 23 8.37 -0.40 13.15
CA GLN A 23 7.95 -1.66 13.80
C GLN A 23 8.91 -2.80 13.47
N LEU A 24 9.35 -2.95 12.23
CA LEU A 24 10.28 -3.99 11.82
C LEU A 24 11.65 -3.81 12.49
N ALA A 25 12.20 -2.60 12.55
CA ALA A 25 13.45 -2.31 13.25
C ALA A 25 13.38 -2.67 14.74
N MET A 26 12.27 -2.33 15.42
CA MET A 26 12.04 -2.71 16.83
C MET A 26 11.98 -4.24 17.04
N HIS A 27 11.71 -5.01 15.99
CA HIS A 27 11.69 -6.47 16.01
C HIS A 27 12.95 -7.10 15.37
N ASN A 28 14.07 -6.37 15.38
CA ASN A 28 15.38 -6.82 14.91
C ASN A 28 15.42 -7.19 13.41
N TRP A 29 14.64 -6.53 12.56
CA TRP A 29 14.78 -6.62 11.12
C TRP A 29 15.74 -5.55 10.61
N ARG A 30 16.62 -5.91 9.71
CA ARG A 30 17.29 -4.92 8.85
C ARG A 30 16.28 -4.43 7.81
N CYS A 31 16.33 -3.15 7.48
CA CYS A 31 15.40 -2.55 6.51
C CYS A 31 16.18 -1.91 5.36
N LEU A 32 15.77 -2.21 4.12
CA LEU A 32 16.11 -1.45 2.94
C LEU A 32 14.91 -0.57 2.57
N LEU A 33 15.05 0.73 2.78
CA LEU A 33 13.99 1.72 2.59
C LEU A 33 14.00 2.28 1.17
N ILE A 34 12.90 2.14 0.44
CA ILE A 34 12.78 2.61 -0.94
C ILE A 34 11.82 3.80 -1.00
N GLY A 35 12.24 4.87 -1.69
CA GLY A 35 11.43 6.07 -1.91
C GLY A 35 12.17 7.08 -2.80
N ARG A 36 11.52 8.18 -3.18
CA ARG A 36 12.10 9.17 -4.09
C ARG A 36 12.97 10.22 -3.40
N ASP A 37 12.69 10.50 -2.15
CA ASP A 37 13.29 11.59 -1.37
C ASP A 37 14.38 11.01 -0.43
N SER A 38 15.64 11.19 -0.83
CA SER A 38 16.80 10.68 -0.09
C SER A 38 16.91 11.27 1.31
N GLU A 39 16.59 12.56 1.48
CA GLU A 39 16.72 13.23 2.77
C GLU A 39 15.68 12.71 3.77
N LYS A 40 14.42 12.50 3.31
CA LYS A 40 13.42 11.88 4.17
C LYS A 40 13.76 10.43 4.52
N LEU A 41 14.33 9.66 3.58
CA LEU A 41 14.78 8.29 3.88
C LEU A 41 15.90 8.27 4.92
N LYS A 42 16.90 9.16 4.81
CA LYS A 42 17.96 9.33 5.82
C LYS A 42 17.39 9.68 7.19
N GLN A 43 16.43 10.62 7.25
CA GLN A 43 15.75 10.99 8.50
C GLN A 43 15.02 9.80 9.13
N VAL A 44 14.36 8.98 8.32
CA VAL A 44 13.71 7.76 8.82
C VAL A 44 14.74 6.80 9.41
N ILE A 45 15.85 6.52 8.69
CA ILE A 45 16.92 5.63 9.15
C ILE A 45 17.54 6.14 10.45
N ALA A 46 17.81 7.44 10.56
CA ALA A 46 18.37 8.04 11.77
C ALA A 46 17.50 7.82 13.03
N GLY A 47 16.21 7.60 12.85
CA GLY A 47 15.27 7.29 13.93
C GLY A 47 15.04 5.79 14.18
N LEU A 48 15.74 4.90 13.47
CA LEU A 48 15.66 3.45 13.64
C LEU A 48 16.86 2.92 14.41
N SER A 49 16.68 1.88 15.21
CA SER A 49 17.76 1.16 15.88
C SER A 49 18.26 0.00 15.03
N GLY A 50 19.56 -0.14 14.88
CA GLY A 50 20.20 -1.19 14.10
C GLY A 50 20.77 -0.70 12.77
N GLU A 51 21.19 -1.65 11.91
CA GLU A 51 21.76 -1.35 10.60
C GLU A 51 20.68 -1.36 9.54
N HIS A 52 20.46 -0.22 8.91
CA HIS A 52 19.50 -0.06 7.82
C HIS A 52 20.16 0.66 6.64
N ASP A 53 19.56 0.53 5.47
CA ASP A 53 20.03 1.23 4.28
C ASP A 53 18.82 1.75 3.47
N TYR A 54 19.08 2.59 2.49
CA TYR A 54 18.05 3.12 1.62
C TYR A 54 18.49 3.12 0.15
N LEU A 55 17.51 3.19 -0.72
CA LEU A 55 17.72 3.43 -2.14
C LEU A 55 16.71 4.48 -2.61
N ALA A 56 17.25 5.65 -3.00
CA ALA A 56 16.43 6.75 -3.49
C ALA A 56 16.19 6.58 -4.99
N LEU A 57 14.96 6.18 -5.36
CA LEU A 57 14.54 6.03 -6.75
C LEU A 57 13.02 6.18 -6.89
N ASP A 58 12.56 6.43 -8.11
CA ASP A 58 11.15 6.26 -8.47
C ASP A 58 10.91 4.79 -8.84
N ILE A 59 9.98 4.14 -8.15
CA ILE A 59 9.69 2.72 -8.37
C ILE A 59 9.06 2.42 -9.75
N THR A 60 8.65 3.46 -10.48
CA THR A 60 8.11 3.36 -11.84
C THR A 60 9.19 3.47 -12.91
N ALA A 61 10.45 3.78 -12.53
CA ALA A 61 11.56 3.77 -13.48
C ALA A 61 11.82 2.35 -14.02
N GLU A 62 12.22 2.25 -15.27
CA GLU A 62 12.34 0.99 -16.01
C GLU A 62 13.24 -0.04 -15.31
N ASP A 63 14.33 0.40 -14.71
CA ASP A 63 15.31 -0.44 -14.03
C ASP A 63 15.14 -0.51 -12.49
N ALA A 64 14.13 0.16 -11.94
CA ALA A 64 13.92 0.29 -10.51
C ALA A 64 13.85 -1.07 -9.79
N ALA A 65 13.07 -2.01 -10.32
CA ALA A 65 12.91 -3.33 -9.73
C ALA A 65 14.25 -4.10 -9.68
N THR A 66 15.04 -4.00 -10.76
CA THR A 66 16.38 -4.62 -10.84
C THR A 66 17.36 -3.98 -9.86
N GLN A 67 17.35 -2.65 -9.73
CA GLN A 67 18.20 -1.93 -8.77
C GLN A 67 17.85 -2.34 -7.33
N ILE A 68 16.57 -2.42 -6.99
CA ILE A 68 16.10 -2.85 -5.67
C ILE A 68 16.59 -4.27 -5.36
N ALA A 69 16.39 -5.23 -6.28
CA ALA A 69 16.81 -6.61 -6.08
C ALA A 69 18.33 -6.75 -5.96
N ARG A 70 19.11 -6.03 -6.75
CA ARG A 70 20.58 -6.00 -6.65
C ARG A 70 21.04 -5.43 -5.32
N LYS A 71 20.49 -4.29 -4.89
CA LYS A 71 20.84 -3.68 -3.60
C LYS A 71 20.51 -4.63 -2.44
N ALA A 72 19.35 -5.25 -2.46
CA ALA A 72 18.97 -6.23 -1.44
C ALA A 72 19.90 -7.45 -1.40
N ALA A 73 20.36 -7.94 -2.56
CA ALA A 73 21.34 -9.03 -2.64
C ALA A 73 22.66 -8.68 -1.93
N THR A 74 23.16 -7.44 -2.07
CA THR A 74 24.38 -6.99 -1.34
C THR A 74 24.17 -6.89 0.17
N MET A 75 22.93 -6.89 0.64
CA MET A 75 22.55 -6.87 2.05
C MET A 75 22.21 -8.25 2.62
N GLY A 76 22.39 -9.32 1.86
CA GLY A 76 22.14 -10.70 2.30
C GLY A 76 20.87 -11.36 1.73
N GLY A 77 20.14 -10.67 0.86
CA GLY A 77 18.93 -11.19 0.21
C GLY A 77 17.63 -10.80 0.93
N VAL A 78 16.51 -10.94 0.24
CA VAL A 78 15.18 -10.51 0.72
C VAL A 78 14.50 -11.63 1.51
N ASP A 79 14.17 -11.37 2.78
CA ASP A 79 13.29 -12.22 3.60
C ASP A 79 11.83 -11.70 3.60
N LEU A 80 11.65 -10.38 3.45
CA LEU A 80 10.35 -9.74 3.46
C LEU A 80 10.33 -8.60 2.43
N LEU A 81 9.37 -8.66 1.52
CA LEU A 81 9.06 -7.55 0.61
C LEU A 81 7.73 -6.91 1.03
N VAL A 82 7.74 -5.60 1.28
CA VAL A 82 6.55 -4.81 1.59
C VAL A 82 6.28 -3.85 0.44
N ASN A 83 5.35 -4.19 -0.44
CA ASN A 83 4.85 -3.31 -1.48
C ASN A 83 3.84 -2.34 -0.87
N ASN A 84 4.33 -1.18 -0.42
CA ASN A 84 3.52 -0.17 0.23
C ASN A 84 3.44 1.14 -0.57
N ALA A 85 4.38 1.41 -1.45
CA ALA A 85 4.33 2.63 -2.28
C ALA A 85 2.99 2.73 -3.02
N GLY A 86 2.45 3.95 -3.07
CA GLY A 86 1.19 4.21 -3.75
C GLY A 86 0.89 5.69 -3.82
N ILE A 87 0.02 6.04 -4.75
CA ILE A 87 -0.54 7.38 -4.94
C ILE A 87 -2.05 7.28 -5.06
N ASN A 88 -2.72 8.38 -4.77
CA ASN A 88 -4.17 8.51 -4.93
C ASN A 88 -4.50 9.84 -5.60
N THR A 89 -5.32 9.79 -6.64
CA THR A 89 -5.91 10.96 -7.28
C THR A 89 -7.42 10.86 -7.11
N MET A 90 -7.99 11.72 -6.24
CA MET A 90 -9.44 11.78 -6.04
C MET A 90 -10.03 12.86 -6.93
N ALA A 91 -10.77 12.46 -7.97
CA ALA A 91 -11.40 13.37 -8.93
C ALA A 91 -12.61 12.74 -9.61
N GLY A 92 -13.46 13.54 -10.24
CA GLY A 92 -14.45 13.05 -11.22
C GLY A 92 -13.72 12.33 -12.37
N PHE A 93 -14.27 11.23 -12.86
CA PHE A 93 -13.55 10.42 -13.86
C PHE A 93 -13.24 11.19 -15.14
N ALA A 94 -14.13 12.09 -15.56
CA ALA A 94 -13.92 12.94 -16.73
C ALA A 94 -12.80 13.99 -16.53
N GLU A 95 -12.40 14.27 -15.30
CA GLU A 95 -11.39 15.27 -14.94
C GLU A 95 -10.00 14.67 -14.71
N ILE A 96 -9.89 13.34 -14.62
CA ILE A 96 -8.61 12.66 -14.41
C ILE A 96 -7.78 12.76 -15.70
N LEU A 97 -6.60 13.37 -15.61
CA LEU A 97 -5.69 13.42 -16.73
C LEU A 97 -5.20 12.01 -17.10
N PRO A 98 -5.07 11.68 -18.39
CA PRO A 98 -4.54 10.38 -18.81
C PRO A 98 -3.15 10.05 -18.24
N THR A 99 -2.32 11.07 -18.01
CA THR A 99 -1.01 10.95 -17.34
C THR A 99 -1.13 10.51 -15.89
N ASP A 100 -2.09 11.06 -15.15
CA ASP A 100 -2.31 10.70 -13.75
C ASP A 100 -2.89 9.29 -13.62
N LEU A 101 -3.80 8.93 -14.54
CA LEU A 101 -4.35 7.60 -14.62
C LEU A 101 -3.25 6.54 -14.85
N LYS A 102 -2.38 6.78 -15.84
CA LYS A 102 -1.22 5.91 -16.12
C LYS A 102 -0.30 5.80 -14.92
N LYS A 103 0.13 6.94 -14.37
CA LYS A 103 1.02 7.00 -13.21
C LYS A 103 0.46 6.26 -12.00
N GLN A 104 -0.86 6.34 -11.78
CA GLN A 104 -1.51 5.64 -10.67
C GLN A 104 -1.52 4.11 -10.88
N MET A 105 -1.76 3.64 -12.11
CA MET A 105 -1.68 2.21 -12.44
C MET A 105 -0.25 1.70 -12.36
N GLU A 106 0.71 2.43 -12.88
CA GLU A 106 2.13 2.11 -12.81
C GLU A 106 2.60 2.00 -11.36
N THR A 107 2.31 3.01 -10.53
CA THR A 107 2.77 3.05 -9.13
C THR A 107 2.09 2.01 -8.25
N ASN A 108 0.75 1.89 -8.35
CA ASN A 108 -0.04 1.11 -7.41
C ASN A 108 -0.16 -0.37 -7.78
N LEU A 109 0.06 -0.72 -9.04
CA LEU A 109 -0.16 -2.08 -9.54
C LEU A 109 1.08 -2.64 -10.25
N LEU A 110 1.56 -1.99 -11.32
CA LEU A 110 2.64 -2.54 -12.14
C LEU A 110 3.96 -2.61 -11.35
N ALA A 111 4.36 -1.53 -10.69
CA ALA A 111 5.60 -1.50 -9.90
C ALA A 111 5.65 -2.58 -8.80
N PRO A 112 4.61 -2.79 -7.96
CA PRO A 112 4.56 -3.94 -7.05
C PRO A 112 4.76 -5.30 -7.72
N MET A 113 4.21 -5.50 -8.93
CA MET A 113 4.38 -6.75 -9.68
C MET A 113 5.84 -6.92 -10.11
N LEU A 114 6.45 -5.88 -10.70
CA LEU A 114 7.83 -5.90 -11.18
C LEU A 114 8.83 -6.07 -10.03
N VAL A 115 8.64 -5.35 -8.91
CA VAL A 115 9.51 -5.50 -7.73
C VAL A 115 9.37 -6.89 -7.12
N SER A 116 8.15 -7.43 -7.05
CA SER A 116 7.93 -8.81 -6.58
C SER A 116 8.64 -9.81 -7.47
N GLN A 117 8.55 -9.67 -8.80
CA GLN A 117 9.20 -10.55 -9.77
C GLN A 117 10.72 -10.49 -9.64
N ALA A 118 11.32 -9.30 -9.56
CA ALA A 118 12.77 -9.14 -9.44
C ALA A 118 13.33 -9.69 -8.11
N CYS A 119 12.56 -9.60 -7.01
CA CYS A 119 12.96 -10.13 -5.71
C CYS A 119 12.62 -11.62 -5.53
N LEU A 120 11.82 -12.21 -6.41
CA LEU A 120 11.27 -13.57 -6.23
C LEU A 120 12.34 -14.65 -6.03
N PRO A 121 13.47 -14.70 -6.77
CA PRO A 121 14.50 -15.71 -6.55
C PRO A 121 15.07 -15.67 -5.12
N GLN A 122 15.26 -14.47 -4.55
CA GLN A 122 15.77 -14.32 -3.18
C GLN A 122 14.70 -14.71 -2.16
N LEU A 123 13.44 -14.34 -2.38
CA LEU A 123 12.31 -14.72 -1.54
C LEU A 123 12.06 -16.23 -1.52
N ILE A 124 12.23 -16.93 -2.66
CA ILE A 124 12.14 -18.39 -2.71
C ILE A 124 13.29 -19.01 -1.89
N SER A 125 14.52 -18.51 -2.07
CA SER A 125 15.70 -19.01 -1.34
C SER A 125 15.57 -18.84 0.18
N SER A 126 14.94 -17.79 0.63
CA SER A 126 14.75 -17.48 2.07
C SER A 126 13.47 -18.06 2.67
N HIS A 127 12.60 -18.70 1.88
CA HIS A 127 11.20 -18.97 2.24
C HIS A 127 10.51 -17.73 2.80
N GLY A 128 10.71 -16.63 2.11
CA GLY A 128 10.34 -15.28 2.55
C GLY A 128 8.86 -14.97 2.46
N THR A 129 8.55 -13.68 2.64
CA THR A 129 7.16 -13.20 2.61
C THR A 129 7.04 -11.97 1.73
N ILE A 130 5.97 -11.88 0.94
CA ILE A 130 5.52 -10.67 0.25
C ILE A 130 4.27 -10.16 0.97
N VAL A 131 4.26 -8.89 1.35
CA VAL A 131 3.05 -8.22 1.87
C VAL A 131 2.69 -7.06 0.94
N ASN A 132 1.56 -7.16 0.28
CA ASN A 132 0.99 -6.08 -0.53
C ASN A 132 0.06 -5.21 0.32
N VAL A 133 0.40 -3.92 0.47
CA VAL A 133 -0.45 -2.96 1.16
C VAL A 133 -1.49 -2.42 0.17
N GLY A 134 -2.68 -2.97 0.28
CA GLY A 134 -3.83 -2.61 -0.52
C GLY A 134 -4.63 -1.46 0.07
N SER A 135 -5.95 -1.61 0.06
CA SER A 135 -6.93 -0.66 0.61
C SER A 135 -8.27 -1.37 0.80
N ALA A 136 -9.15 -0.83 1.64
CA ALA A 136 -10.58 -1.17 1.62
C ALA A 136 -11.18 -0.98 0.22
N PHE A 137 -10.69 0.00 -0.54
CA PHE A 137 -11.07 0.25 -1.94
C PHE A 137 -10.46 -0.75 -2.95
N GLY A 138 -9.78 -1.79 -2.49
CA GLY A 138 -9.48 -3.00 -3.25
C GLY A 138 -10.57 -4.06 -3.18
N ALA A 139 -11.70 -3.77 -2.50
CA ALA A 139 -12.84 -4.66 -2.38
C ALA A 139 -14.18 -3.92 -2.52
N ILE A 140 -14.19 -2.60 -2.49
CA ILE A 140 -15.36 -1.74 -2.61
C ILE A 140 -15.03 -0.64 -3.62
N GLY A 141 -15.85 -0.51 -4.69
CA GLY A 141 -15.79 0.62 -5.60
C GLY A 141 -16.32 1.88 -4.90
N PHE A 142 -15.56 2.97 -4.91
CA PHE A 142 -15.95 4.21 -4.25
C PHE A 142 -16.04 5.36 -5.25
N PRO A 143 -17.10 6.18 -5.22
CA PRO A 143 -17.26 7.31 -6.12
C PRO A 143 -16.06 8.26 -6.06
N TYR A 144 -15.67 8.87 -7.18
CA TYR A 144 -14.52 9.77 -7.32
C TYR A 144 -13.15 9.12 -7.07
N GLN A 145 -13.12 7.77 -6.93
CA GLN A 145 -11.92 6.97 -6.71
C GLN A 145 -11.77 5.84 -7.75
N SER A 146 -12.40 5.96 -8.92
CA SER A 146 -12.50 4.87 -9.90
C SER A 146 -11.14 4.29 -10.31
N SER A 147 -10.17 5.13 -10.66
CA SER A 147 -8.82 4.71 -11.03
C SER A 147 -8.05 4.10 -9.86
N TYR A 148 -8.19 4.69 -8.65
CA TYR A 148 -7.59 4.15 -7.44
C TYR A 148 -8.17 2.77 -7.09
N CYS A 149 -9.50 2.65 -7.11
CA CYS A 149 -10.18 1.37 -6.91
C CYS A 149 -9.66 0.33 -7.92
N ALA A 150 -9.64 0.65 -9.21
CA ALA A 150 -9.13 -0.24 -10.25
C ALA A 150 -7.72 -0.75 -9.93
N SER A 151 -6.79 0.14 -9.54
CA SER A 151 -5.42 -0.22 -9.17
C SER A 151 -5.36 -1.14 -7.94
N LYS A 152 -6.19 -0.89 -6.92
CA LYS A 152 -6.20 -1.67 -5.68
C LYS A 152 -6.96 -2.99 -5.79
N PHE A 153 -8.01 -3.06 -6.62
CA PHE A 153 -8.64 -4.33 -7.02
C PHE A 153 -7.66 -5.19 -7.81
N GLY A 154 -6.93 -4.59 -8.78
CA GLY A 154 -5.86 -5.28 -9.53
C GLY A 154 -4.79 -5.84 -8.60
N LEU A 155 -4.28 -5.03 -7.65
CA LEU A 155 -3.28 -5.48 -6.68
C LEU A 155 -3.80 -6.62 -5.78
N ARG A 156 -5.08 -6.59 -5.41
CA ARG A 156 -5.70 -7.69 -4.67
C ARG A 156 -5.77 -8.94 -5.53
N GLY A 157 -6.25 -8.85 -6.77
CA GLY A 157 -6.31 -9.99 -7.70
C GLY A 157 -4.93 -10.60 -7.95
N PHE A 158 -3.91 -9.78 -8.19
CA PHE A 158 -2.52 -10.20 -8.28
C PHE A 158 -2.08 -10.95 -7.02
N THR A 159 -2.33 -10.39 -5.83
CA THR A 159 -1.96 -11.02 -4.56
C THR A 159 -2.63 -12.38 -4.39
N GLU A 160 -3.91 -12.50 -4.74
CA GLU A 160 -4.68 -13.74 -4.63
C GLU A 160 -4.16 -14.84 -5.56
N ALA A 161 -3.83 -14.47 -6.81
CA ALA A 161 -3.26 -15.39 -7.77
C ALA A 161 -1.88 -15.87 -7.33
N LEU A 162 -0.99 -14.91 -7.00
CA LEU A 162 0.38 -15.21 -6.58
C LEU A 162 0.44 -16.04 -5.28
N THR A 163 -0.50 -15.83 -4.35
CA THR A 163 -0.62 -16.64 -3.14
C THR A 163 -0.86 -18.13 -3.45
N ARG A 164 -1.61 -18.43 -4.53
CA ARG A 164 -1.90 -19.80 -4.94
C ARG A 164 -0.76 -20.40 -5.74
N GLU A 165 -0.11 -19.60 -6.58
CA GLU A 165 1.00 -20.00 -7.43
C GLU A 165 2.25 -20.36 -6.61
N LEU A 166 2.56 -19.56 -5.58
CA LEU A 166 3.76 -19.72 -4.75
C LEU A 166 3.50 -20.51 -3.45
N ASP A 167 2.42 -21.27 -3.38
CA ASP A 167 2.10 -22.04 -2.17
C ASP A 167 3.29 -22.89 -1.73
N ASN A 168 3.62 -22.87 -0.42
CA ASN A 168 4.78 -23.53 0.20
C ASN A 168 6.18 -23.01 -0.20
N GLN A 169 6.29 -22.04 -1.13
CA GLN A 169 7.57 -21.45 -1.50
C GLN A 169 7.77 -20.08 -0.86
N VAL A 170 6.79 -19.17 -1.05
CA VAL A 170 6.79 -17.80 -0.54
C VAL A 170 5.42 -17.48 0.04
N ALA A 171 5.38 -16.95 1.25
CA ALA A 171 4.12 -16.50 1.83
C ALA A 171 3.70 -15.17 1.20
N VAL A 172 2.55 -15.12 0.54
CA VAL A 172 2.02 -13.89 -0.06
C VAL A 172 0.78 -13.42 0.70
N LYS A 173 0.80 -12.17 1.18
CA LYS A 173 -0.21 -11.62 2.07
C LYS A 173 -0.73 -10.26 1.57
N TYR A 174 -1.97 -9.98 1.90
CA TYR A 174 -2.65 -8.71 1.57
C TYR A 174 -3.13 -8.00 2.83
N LEU A 175 -2.68 -6.76 3.03
CA LEU A 175 -3.17 -5.87 4.08
C LEU A 175 -4.07 -4.80 3.46
N ALA A 176 -5.29 -4.66 3.93
CA ALA A 176 -6.25 -3.67 3.45
C ALA A 176 -6.54 -2.62 4.54
N PRO A 177 -5.79 -1.52 4.61
CA PRO A 177 -6.13 -0.39 5.45
C PRO A 177 -7.44 0.27 5.01
N ARG A 178 -8.17 0.85 5.97
CA ARG A 178 -9.17 1.88 5.68
C ARG A 178 -8.50 3.26 5.56
N ALA A 179 -9.30 4.33 5.49
CA ALA A 179 -8.76 5.68 5.48
C ALA A 179 -7.72 5.87 6.61
N THR A 180 -6.54 6.36 6.24
CA THR A 180 -5.40 6.51 7.16
C THR A 180 -4.88 7.94 7.04
N THR A 181 -4.59 8.59 8.17
CA THR A 181 -4.07 9.96 8.20
C THR A 181 -2.62 9.98 7.69
N THR A 182 -2.45 10.24 6.40
CA THR A 182 -1.14 10.28 5.73
C THR A 182 -1.09 11.44 4.73
N GLU A 183 0.13 11.84 4.37
CA GLU A 183 0.35 12.85 3.32
C GLU A 183 0.00 12.35 1.89
N MET A 184 -0.57 11.16 1.74
CA MET A 184 -1.15 10.67 0.50
C MET A 184 -2.53 11.30 0.25
N ASN A 185 -3.26 11.64 1.32
CA ASN A 185 -4.55 12.29 1.23
C ASN A 185 -4.34 13.78 0.97
N ASP A 186 -4.80 14.27 -0.16
CA ASP A 186 -4.91 15.70 -0.40
C ASP A 186 -6.03 16.33 0.45
N ASP A 187 -6.17 17.65 0.36
CA ASP A 187 -7.21 18.40 1.08
C ASP A 187 -8.63 18.00 0.67
N ARG A 188 -8.82 17.52 -0.58
CA ARG A 188 -10.12 17.06 -1.07
C ARG A 188 -10.49 15.73 -0.45
N ALA A 189 -9.57 14.75 -0.49
CA ALA A 189 -9.77 13.45 0.14
C ALA A 189 -10.01 13.57 1.64
N THR A 190 -9.28 14.47 2.32
CA THR A 190 -9.46 14.75 3.74
C THR A 190 -10.84 15.36 4.02
N ALA A 191 -11.27 16.37 3.25
CA ALA A 191 -12.58 16.99 3.40
C ALA A 191 -13.73 16.00 3.17
N VAL A 192 -13.61 15.14 2.15
CA VAL A 192 -14.60 14.09 1.88
C VAL A 192 -14.69 13.08 3.04
N ASN A 193 -13.55 12.63 3.57
CA ASN A 193 -13.57 11.72 4.71
C ASN A 193 -14.24 12.32 5.94
N LEU A 194 -13.96 13.58 6.25
CA LEU A 194 -14.59 14.31 7.35
C LEU A 194 -16.10 14.46 7.14
N ALA A 195 -16.53 14.93 5.96
CA ALA A 195 -17.95 15.14 5.66
C ALA A 195 -18.77 13.85 5.64
N LEU A 196 -18.17 12.73 5.31
CA LEU A 196 -18.81 11.41 5.34
C LEU A 196 -18.74 10.73 6.72
N GLY A 197 -18.10 11.35 7.72
CA GLY A 197 -17.91 10.78 9.04
C GLY A 197 -17.02 9.53 9.04
N ASN A 198 -16.14 9.38 8.05
CA ASN A 198 -15.25 8.23 7.96
C ASN A 198 -14.20 8.32 9.06
N GLN A 199 -14.07 7.24 9.84
CA GLN A 199 -12.99 7.11 10.82
C GLN A 199 -11.66 6.90 10.09
N MET A 200 -10.65 7.68 10.47
CA MET A 200 -9.29 7.58 9.93
C MET A 200 -8.36 6.98 10.98
N ASP A 201 -7.58 5.98 10.60
CA ASP A 201 -6.57 5.38 11.47
C ASP A 201 -5.24 6.14 11.38
N SER A 202 -4.41 6.06 12.41
CA SER A 202 -3.02 6.49 12.31
C SER A 202 -2.16 5.45 11.56
N PRO A 203 -1.03 5.84 10.97
CA PRO A 203 -0.07 4.91 10.37
C PRO A 203 0.41 3.82 11.33
N GLU A 204 0.49 4.14 12.62
CA GLU A 204 0.91 3.20 13.68
C GLU A 204 -0.09 2.07 13.88
N VAL A 205 -1.39 2.35 13.81
CA VAL A 205 -2.46 1.33 13.87
C VAL A 205 -2.31 0.36 12.70
N VAL A 206 -2.04 0.90 11.50
CA VAL A 206 -1.81 0.07 10.31
C VAL A 206 -0.54 -0.77 10.45
N ALA A 207 0.54 -0.21 10.97
CA ALA A 207 1.80 -0.92 11.21
C ALA A 207 1.65 -2.04 12.25
N GLN A 208 0.86 -1.83 13.31
CA GLN A 208 0.53 -2.88 14.28
C GLN A 208 -0.29 -4.01 13.64
N ALA A 209 -1.27 -3.69 12.80
CA ALA A 209 -2.04 -4.68 12.07
C ALA A 209 -1.17 -5.45 11.05
N PHE A 210 -0.21 -4.76 10.41
CA PHE A 210 0.81 -5.38 9.56
C PHE A 210 1.64 -6.42 10.34
N MET A 211 2.15 -6.07 11.53
CA MET A 211 2.93 -7.01 12.35
C MET A 211 2.09 -8.23 12.78
N LYS A 212 0.83 -8.03 13.15
CA LYS A 212 -0.10 -9.14 13.43
C LYS A 212 -0.30 -10.04 12.22
N LEU A 213 -0.49 -9.45 11.03
CA LEU A 213 -0.63 -10.21 9.80
C LEU A 213 0.65 -10.97 9.46
N LEU A 214 1.82 -10.34 9.60
CA LEU A 214 3.12 -10.94 9.30
C LEU A 214 3.34 -12.23 10.11
N HIS A 215 3.00 -12.23 11.40
CA HIS A 215 3.19 -13.35 12.31
C HIS A 215 2.01 -14.36 12.33
N SER A 216 0.94 -14.10 11.61
CA SER A 216 -0.22 -15.00 11.56
C SER A 216 -0.15 -15.96 10.38
N ASN A 217 -0.94 -17.04 10.42
CA ASN A 217 -1.15 -17.92 9.27
C ASN A 217 -2.18 -17.38 8.28
N THR A 218 -2.79 -16.22 8.57
CA THR A 218 -3.79 -15.63 7.67
C THR A 218 -3.12 -14.99 6.46
N LYS A 219 -3.73 -15.17 5.30
CA LYS A 219 -3.23 -14.62 4.03
C LYS A 219 -3.72 -13.17 3.79
N ARG A 220 -4.75 -12.72 4.51
CA ARG A 220 -5.39 -11.40 4.31
C ARG A 220 -5.86 -10.80 5.61
N ALA A 221 -5.66 -9.49 5.76
CA ALA A 221 -6.24 -8.71 6.86
C ALA A 221 -6.81 -7.39 6.33
N ALA A 222 -8.03 -7.08 6.73
CA ALA A 222 -8.63 -5.75 6.52
C ALA A 222 -8.78 -5.07 7.87
N ILE A 223 -8.49 -3.77 7.91
CA ILE A 223 -8.57 -2.94 9.11
C ILE A 223 -9.89 -2.19 9.08
N GLY A 224 -10.53 -2.10 10.25
CA GLY A 224 -11.80 -1.41 10.43
C GLY A 224 -13.02 -2.32 10.35
N PHE A 225 -13.99 -2.00 11.15
CA PHE A 225 -15.26 -2.71 11.17
C PHE A 225 -16.18 -1.80 10.55
N PRO A 226 -16.68 -1.17 9.90
CA PRO A 226 -17.68 -1.47 8.88
C PRO A 226 -17.05 -1.85 7.54
N GLU A 227 -15.84 -1.46 7.24
CA GLU A 227 -15.21 -1.72 5.95
C GLU A 227 -15.06 -3.23 5.68
N ARG A 228 -14.70 -4.02 6.68
CA ARG A 228 -14.60 -5.49 6.57
C ARG A 228 -15.96 -6.13 6.24
N PHE A 229 -17.02 -5.63 6.84
CA PHE A 229 -18.37 -6.11 6.59
C PHE A 229 -18.83 -5.72 5.19
N PHE A 230 -18.70 -4.44 4.82
CA PHE A 230 -19.09 -3.95 3.49
C PHE A 230 -18.27 -4.58 2.36
N ALA A 231 -16.98 -4.86 2.56
CA ALA A 231 -16.17 -5.58 1.57
C ALA A 231 -16.69 -6.99 1.28
N ARG A 232 -17.19 -7.70 2.31
CA ARG A 232 -17.84 -9.01 2.13
C ARG A 232 -19.22 -8.88 1.50
N LEU A 233 -19.98 -7.90 1.96
CA LEU A 233 -21.33 -7.64 1.42
C LEU A 233 -21.26 -7.26 -0.06
N ASN A 234 -20.29 -6.43 -0.46
CA ASN A 234 -20.07 -6.05 -1.86
C ASN A 234 -19.78 -7.26 -2.76
N GLY A 235 -19.11 -8.27 -2.23
CA GLY A 235 -18.86 -9.52 -2.96
C GLY A 235 -20.08 -10.45 -3.10
N LEU A 236 -21.11 -10.28 -2.26
CA LEU A 236 -22.31 -11.12 -2.25
C LEU A 236 -23.55 -10.41 -2.80
N LEU A 237 -23.71 -9.13 -2.44
CA LEU A 237 -24.88 -8.30 -2.73
C LEU A 237 -24.44 -6.89 -3.14
N PRO A 238 -23.75 -6.71 -4.29
CA PRO A 238 -23.18 -5.43 -4.70
C PRO A 238 -24.22 -4.31 -4.81
N GLU A 239 -25.43 -4.61 -5.29
CA GLU A 239 -26.50 -3.62 -5.47
C GLU A 239 -26.91 -2.92 -4.15
N LEU A 240 -26.84 -3.61 -3.01
CA LEU A 240 -27.11 -2.99 -1.71
C LEU A 240 -26.02 -1.97 -1.34
N VAL A 241 -24.77 -2.29 -1.66
CA VAL A 241 -23.62 -1.39 -1.43
C VAL A 241 -23.70 -0.21 -2.39
N ASP A 242 -24.06 -0.43 -3.66
CA ASP A 242 -24.23 0.62 -4.66
C ASP A 242 -25.29 1.64 -4.20
N ASN A 243 -26.45 1.19 -3.75
CA ASN A 243 -27.51 2.07 -3.26
C ASN A 243 -27.07 2.92 -2.05
N ALA A 244 -26.23 2.36 -1.18
CA ALA A 244 -25.67 3.09 -0.04
C ALA A 244 -24.62 4.13 -0.46
N LEU A 245 -23.77 3.81 -1.44
CA LEU A 245 -22.71 4.67 -1.92
C LEU A 245 -23.21 5.78 -2.85
N ILE A 246 -24.22 5.52 -3.68
CA ILE A 246 -24.85 6.52 -4.54
C ILE A 246 -25.40 7.70 -3.71
N LYS A 247 -25.94 7.44 -2.54
CA LYS A 247 -26.41 8.50 -1.63
C LYS A 247 -25.28 9.44 -1.18
N LYS A 248 -24.03 9.00 -1.15
CA LYS A 248 -22.86 9.79 -0.78
C LYS A 248 -22.38 10.71 -1.91
N VAL A 249 -22.74 10.43 -3.16
CA VAL A 249 -22.26 11.17 -4.35
C VAL A 249 -22.57 12.65 -4.24
N LYS A 250 -23.80 13.04 -3.83
CA LYS A 250 -24.19 14.45 -3.68
C LYS A 250 -23.29 15.20 -2.69
N THR A 251 -22.99 14.60 -1.55
CA THR A 251 -22.09 15.19 -0.54
C THR A 251 -20.68 15.41 -1.11
N ILE A 252 -20.17 14.42 -1.87
CA ILE A 252 -18.86 14.51 -2.51
C ILE A 252 -18.86 15.63 -3.56
N GLN A 253 -19.89 15.69 -4.42
CA GLN A 253 -20.04 16.73 -5.44
C GLN A 253 -20.03 18.15 -4.85
N THR A 254 -20.75 18.36 -3.75
CA THR A 254 -20.77 19.65 -3.06
C THR A 254 -19.36 20.10 -2.64
N ILE A 255 -18.55 19.18 -2.12
CA ILE A 255 -17.17 19.48 -1.68
C ILE A 255 -16.28 19.85 -2.88
N PHE A 256 -16.48 19.18 -4.02
CA PHE A 256 -15.71 19.45 -5.23
C PHE A 256 -16.07 20.82 -5.83
N SER A 257 -17.38 21.14 -5.95
CA SER A 257 -17.84 22.43 -6.49
C SER A 257 -17.48 23.63 -5.58
N THR A 258 -17.50 23.49 -4.27
CA THR A 258 -17.16 24.59 -3.34
C THR A 258 -15.67 24.98 -3.42
N LYS A 259 -14.77 24.04 -3.70
CA LYS A 259 -13.33 24.31 -3.84
C LYS A 259 -12.92 24.84 -5.22
N GLU A 260 -13.74 24.69 -6.24
CA GLU A 260 -13.53 25.33 -7.56
C GLU A 260 -13.86 26.82 -7.56
N SER A 261 -14.83 27.25 -6.76
CA SER A 261 -15.20 28.66 -6.61
C SER A 261 -14.20 29.49 -5.81
N LEU A 262 -13.18 28.89 -5.22
CA LEU A 262 -12.13 29.54 -4.42
C LEU A 262 -10.75 29.58 -5.12
N ARG A 263 -10.68 29.16 -6.40
CA ARG A 263 -9.50 29.24 -7.29
C ARG A 263 -9.74 30.26 -8.39
#